data_7d9920c4dcd9e0c7eb2057dc912f7276
#
_entry.id   7d9920c4dcd9e0c7eb2057dc912f7276
#
_cell.length_a   1.000
_cell.length_b   1.000
_cell.length_c   1.000
_cell.angle_alpha   90.00
_cell.angle_beta   90.00
_cell.angle_gamma   90.00
#
_symmetry.space_group_name_H-M   'P 1'
#
loop_
_entity.id
_entity.type
_entity.pdbx_description
1 polymer ?
#
loop_
_entity_poly.entity_id
_entity_poly.type
_entity_poly.pdbx_seq_one_letter_code
_entity_poly.pdbx_strand_id
1 'polypeptide(L)'
;MEKRRVIYILVAKTEQQELFYLTGQHDKQELQDIRNHQQFFCPSCEAPLLLKIGEINIPHFAHRTLSDCDHYSEPESSLHLQGKLLLHQFFQQRNFKVELENYLPEIRQRADLLIDGQHAIEFQCSTISPEHLQQRSQGYQRVNIQDTWIKGLKEPCNEGIGLLRLKSHEIAMQQKAGSLSFILLFFPPHNRFYYHSNLLFISSNRWVGKTKSIPAAKQAFPFAVPKPLSKAEFKTVMDIFKNEKKRYIRNQLYAGNRIRNVYCRLCYELRMDVANLPELIGIPVPGAQHFKEPVVLWQLQAVAAHEKKIPLRDLIRSGKLTLSAGAQEREAAAVLHYYLSCYSSFEGNALNDSSLLDIVYHNYCKTL
;
A
#
# COMPACT_ATOMS: atom_id res chain seq x y z
N MET A 1 -27.94 5.14 17.32
CA MET A 1 -28.06 6.27 16.37
C MET A 1 -27.03 6.03 15.26
N GLU A 2 -27.48 5.54 14.12
CA GLU A 2 -26.61 5.45 12.93
C GLU A 2 -26.17 6.87 12.55
N LYS A 3 -24.84 7.09 12.52
CA LYS A 3 -24.30 8.33 11.97
C LYS A 3 -24.72 8.41 10.49
N ARG A 4 -25.60 9.34 10.15
CA ARG A 4 -25.96 9.64 8.77
C ARG A 4 -24.68 9.83 7.97
N ARG A 5 -24.45 8.95 7.00
CA ARG A 5 -23.32 9.05 6.06
C ARG A 5 -23.58 10.26 5.16
N VAL A 6 -22.82 11.30 5.30
CA VAL A 6 -22.90 12.47 4.40
C VAL A 6 -21.84 12.26 3.33
N ILE A 7 -22.27 12.31 2.07
CA ILE A 7 -21.39 12.20 0.91
C ILE A 7 -21.06 13.62 0.48
N TYR A 8 -19.76 13.93 0.42
CA TYR A 8 -19.24 15.22 0.00
C TYR A 8 -18.83 15.14 -1.47
N ILE A 9 -19.23 16.11 -2.28
CA ILE A 9 -18.97 16.18 -3.72
C ILE A 9 -18.38 17.55 -4.03
N LEU A 10 -17.36 17.60 -4.88
CA LEU A 10 -16.70 18.83 -5.31
C LEU A 10 -17.15 19.32 -6.67
N VAL A 11 -17.89 18.50 -7.42
CA VAL A 11 -18.37 18.80 -8.77
C VAL A 11 -19.88 18.60 -8.84
N ALA A 12 -20.58 19.54 -9.41
CA ALA A 12 -22.01 19.46 -9.68
C ALA A 12 -22.32 19.92 -11.11
N LYS A 13 -23.45 19.48 -11.66
CA LYS A 13 -24.04 20.07 -12.87
C LYS A 13 -24.96 21.24 -12.48
N THR A 14 -24.93 22.30 -13.28
CA THR A 14 -25.89 23.40 -13.20
C THR A 14 -27.20 23.04 -13.94
N GLU A 15 -28.21 23.90 -13.87
CA GLU A 15 -29.44 23.77 -14.68
C GLU A 15 -29.16 23.77 -16.19
N GLN A 16 -28.06 24.42 -16.62
CA GLN A 16 -27.61 24.49 -18.01
C GLN A 16 -26.80 23.26 -18.43
N GLN A 17 -26.68 22.23 -17.55
CA GLN A 17 -25.88 21.02 -17.75
C GLN A 17 -24.35 21.28 -17.77
N GLU A 18 -23.90 22.44 -17.36
CA GLU A 18 -22.50 22.78 -17.22
C GLU A 18 -21.92 22.25 -15.91
N LEU A 19 -20.65 21.84 -15.91
CA LEU A 19 -19.98 21.38 -14.70
C LEU A 19 -19.47 22.55 -13.88
N PHE A 20 -19.88 22.61 -12.62
CA PHE A 20 -19.42 23.59 -11.63
C PHE A 20 -18.48 22.91 -10.65
N TYR A 21 -17.27 23.45 -10.50
CA TYR A 21 -16.19 22.88 -9.70
C TYR A 21 -15.91 23.73 -8.46
N LEU A 22 -15.93 23.12 -7.28
CA LEU A 22 -15.50 23.74 -6.02
C LEU A 22 -13.98 23.54 -5.86
N THR A 23 -13.20 24.36 -6.54
CA THR A 23 -11.72 24.26 -6.56
C THR A 23 -11.01 25.02 -5.42
N GLY A 24 -11.76 25.63 -4.52
CA GLY A 24 -11.21 26.46 -3.43
C GLY A 24 -10.82 27.87 -3.85
N GLN A 25 -11.13 28.29 -5.08
CA GLN A 25 -10.90 29.64 -5.60
C GLN A 25 -12.02 30.62 -5.28
N HIS A 26 -13.22 30.11 -4.99
CA HIS A 26 -14.40 30.91 -4.66
C HIS A 26 -14.36 31.37 -3.20
N ASP A 27 -14.67 32.63 -2.96
CA ASP A 27 -14.91 33.10 -1.60
C ASP A 27 -16.27 32.66 -1.05
N LYS A 28 -16.47 32.79 0.27
CA LYS A 28 -17.72 32.34 0.91
C LYS A 28 -18.92 33.14 0.49
N GLN A 29 -18.76 34.42 0.22
CA GLN A 29 -19.87 35.30 -0.12
C GLN A 29 -20.34 35.02 -1.54
N GLU A 30 -19.40 34.86 -2.46
CA GLU A 30 -19.68 34.39 -3.84
C GLU A 30 -20.45 33.05 -3.83
N LEU A 31 -19.99 32.07 -3.06
CA LEU A 31 -20.68 30.77 -2.97
C LEU A 31 -22.09 30.88 -2.34
N GLN A 32 -22.29 31.81 -1.40
CA GLN A 32 -23.62 32.08 -0.83
C GLN A 32 -24.58 32.66 -1.88
N ASP A 33 -24.10 33.59 -2.68
CA ASP A 33 -24.88 34.19 -3.76
C ASP A 33 -25.21 33.15 -4.83
N ILE A 34 -24.26 32.37 -5.25
CA ILE A 34 -24.47 31.24 -6.19
C ILE A 34 -25.52 30.27 -5.64
N ARG A 35 -25.41 29.87 -4.36
CA ARG A 35 -26.37 28.95 -3.71
C ARG A 35 -27.80 29.47 -3.72
N ASN A 36 -27.99 30.78 -3.63
CA ASN A 36 -29.28 31.39 -3.56
C ASN A 36 -29.98 31.50 -4.95
N HIS A 37 -29.17 31.52 -6.02
CA HIS A 37 -29.65 31.76 -7.38
C HIS A 37 -29.54 30.59 -8.33
N GLN A 38 -28.85 29.48 -7.93
CA GLN A 38 -28.59 28.37 -8.81
C GLN A 38 -28.91 27.02 -8.17
N GLN A 39 -29.50 26.11 -8.95
CA GLN A 39 -29.70 24.73 -8.56
C GLN A 39 -28.54 23.86 -9.08
N PHE A 40 -28.23 22.79 -8.32
CA PHE A 40 -27.16 21.89 -8.62
C PHE A 40 -27.65 20.45 -8.63
N PHE A 41 -27.08 19.65 -9.53
CA PHE A 41 -27.42 18.25 -9.75
C PHE A 41 -26.17 17.37 -9.73
N CYS A 42 -26.34 16.13 -9.29
CA CYS A 42 -25.25 15.16 -9.28
C CYS A 42 -24.85 14.76 -10.71
N PRO A 43 -23.58 14.82 -11.10
CA PRO A 43 -23.15 14.40 -12.44
C PRO A 43 -23.43 12.93 -12.77
N SER A 44 -23.56 12.06 -11.75
CA SER A 44 -23.70 10.62 -11.92
C SER A 44 -25.15 10.12 -11.90
N CYS A 45 -26.01 10.70 -11.04
CA CYS A 45 -27.40 10.24 -10.86
C CYS A 45 -28.45 11.32 -11.13
N GLU A 46 -28.02 12.54 -11.47
CA GLU A 46 -28.86 13.70 -11.77
C GLU A 46 -29.76 14.17 -10.62
N ALA A 47 -29.65 13.58 -9.44
CA ALA A 47 -30.38 14.00 -8.26
C ALA A 47 -29.97 15.40 -7.77
N PRO A 48 -30.91 16.19 -7.19
CA PRO A 48 -30.59 17.53 -6.68
C PRO A 48 -29.57 17.52 -5.57
N LEU A 49 -28.61 18.45 -5.64
CA LEU A 49 -27.57 18.66 -4.65
C LEU A 49 -27.78 19.96 -3.85
N LEU A 50 -27.30 19.98 -2.62
CA LEU A 50 -27.22 21.15 -1.78
C LEU A 50 -25.78 21.64 -1.69
N LEU A 51 -25.50 22.89 -2.01
CA LEU A 51 -24.20 23.51 -1.74
C LEU A 51 -24.10 23.83 -0.24
N LYS A 52 -23.21 23.12 0.46
CA LYS A 52 -22.91 23.30 1.88
C LYS A 52 -21.71 24.23 2.03
N ILE A 53 -21.91 25.34 2.72
CA ILE A 53 -20.88 26.35 2.98
C ILE A 53 -20.77 26.46 4.49
N GLY A 54 -19.84 25.70 5.08
CA GLY A 54 -19.59 25.65 6.51
C GLY A 54 -18.35 26.44 6.94
N GLU A 55 -18.18 26.64 8.25
CA GLU A 55 -16.95 27.22 8.80
C GLU A 55 -15.86 26.20 9.06
N ILE A 56 -16.25 24.95 9.36
CA ILE A 56 -15.33 23.88 9.73
C ILE A 56 -14.95 23.01 8.53
N ASN A 57 -15.90 22.77 7.64
CA ASN A 57 -15.70 21.93 6.45
C ASN A 57 -15.51 22.79 5.20
N ILE A 58 -14.69 22.29 4.30
CA ILE A 58 -14.53 22.85 2.95
C ILE A 58 -15.92 22.90 2.27
N PRO A 59 -16.24 23.95 1.51
CA PRO A 59 -17.44 24.01 0.72
C PRO A 59 -17.57 22.75 -0.17
N HIS A 60 -18.76 22.14 -0.17
CA HIS A 60 -19.03 20.89 -0.90
C HIS A 60 -20.50 20.77 -1.26
N PHE A 61 -20.80 19.97 -2.25
CA PHE A 61 -22.15 19.54 -2.55
C PHE A 61 -22.52 18.31 -1.76
N ALA A 62 -23.79 18.17 -1.41
CA ALA A 62 -24.33 17.00 -0.74
C ALA A 62 -25.72 16.66 -1.30
N HIS A 63 -26.03 15.37 -1.44
CA HIS A 63 -27.38 14.92 -1.77
C HIS A 63 -28.37 15.31 -0.67
N ARG A 64 -29.60 15.65 -1.07
CA ARG A 64 -30.69 15.93 -0.12
C ARG A 64 -31.11 14.68 0.64
N THR A 65 -31.15 13.54 -0.05
CA THR A 65 -31.50 12.22 0.48
C THR A 65 -30.42 11.21 0.13
N LEU A 66 -30.14 10.28 1.03
CA LEU A 66 -29.03 9.28 0.87
C LEU A 66 -29.38 8.13 -0.08
N SER A 67 -30.66 7.99 -0.44
CA SER A 67 -31.17 6.90 -1.28
C SER A 67 -30.91 7.07 -2.78
N ASP A 68 -30.37 8.21 -3.20
CA ASP A 68 -30.48 8.62 -4.61
C ASP A 68 -29.20 8.37 -5.44
N CYS A 69 -28.12 7.83 -4.85
CA CYS A 69 -26.90 7.61 -5.62
C CYS A 69 -26.14 6.34 -5.24
N ASP A 70 -26.36 5.27 -5.98
CA ASP A 70 -25.63 3.99 -5.84
C ASP A 70 -24.13 4.07 -6.20
N HIS A 71 -23.72 5.21 -6.78
CA HIS A 71 -22.35 5.41 -7.25
C HIS A 71 -21.41 6.00 -6.19
N TYR A 72 -21.92 6.36 -5.02
CA TYR A 72 -21.16 6.89 -3.90
C TYR A 72 -21.16 5.89 -2.75
N SER A 73 -20.15 5.06 -2.66
CA SER A 73 -20.07 4.00 -1.64
C SER A 73 -19.44 4.43 -0.32
N GLU A 74 -18.68 5.53 -0.28
CA GLU A 74 -17.94 5.92 0.94
C GLU A 74 -18.14 7.39 1.31
N PRO A 75 -18.36 7.70 2.61
CA PRO A 75 -18.38 9.07 3.10
C PRO A 75 -16.97 9.67 3.04
N GLU A 76 -16.82 10.74 2.29
CA GLU A 76 -15.56 11.46 2.21
C GLU A 76 -15.31 12.27 3.49
N SER A 77 -14.07 12.30 3.96
CA SER A 77 -13.63 13.14 5.07
C SER A 77 -13.12 14.50 4.56
N SER A 78 -13.04 15.50 5.46
CA SER A 78 -12.42 16.78 5.12
C SER A 78 -10.99 16.63 4.61
N LEU A 79 -10.23 15.67 5.14
CA LEU A 79 -8.89 15.33 4.67
C LEU A 79 -8.90 14.82 3.22
N HIS A 80 -9.90 14.01 2.85
CA HIS A 80 -10.04 13.49 1.49
C HIS A 80 -10.31 14.64 0.50
N LEU A 81 -11.28 15.50 0.82
CA LEU A 81 -11.58 16.67 -0.02
C LEU A 81 -10.37 17.60 -0.17
N GLN A 82 -9.70 17.92 0.94
CA GLN A 82 -8.48 18.74 0.91
C GLN A 82 -7.41 18.12 0.03
N GLY A 83 -7.20 16.80 0.15
CA GLY A 83 -6.21 16.08 -0.65
C GLY A 83 -6.54 16.12 -2.14
N LYS A 84 -7.79 15.88 -2.52
CA LYS A 84 -8.23 15.99 -3.92
C LYS A 84 -7.99 17.39 -4.50
N LEU A 85 -8.32 18.44 -3.75
CA LEU A 85 -8.10 19.82 -4.20
C LEU A 85 -6.61 20.16 -4.36
N LEU A 86 -5.77 19.75 -3.42
CA LEU A 86 -4.33 19.97 -3.51
C LEU A 86 -3.70 19.18 -4.66
N LEU A 87 -4.14 17.95 -4.90
CA LEU A 87 -3.71 17.15 -6.05
C LEU A 87 -4.21 17.77 -7.37
N HIS A 88 -5.43 18.26 -7.44
CA HIS A 88 -5.94 19.00 -8.59
C HIS A 88 -5.05 20.22 -8.91
N GLN A 89 -4.76 21.06 -7.91
CA GLN A 89 -3.86 22.20 -8.06
C GLN A 89 -2.44 21.77 -8.48
N PHE A 90 -1.93 20.67 -7.90
CA PHE A 90 -0.63 20.10 -8.24
C PHE A 90 -0.50 19.80 -9.73
N PHE A 91 -1.50 19.18 -10.35
CA PHE A 91 -1.50 18.85 -11.77
C PHE A 91 -1.76 20.08 -12.64
N GLN A 92 -2.68 20.98 -12.27
CA GLN A 92 -2.93 22.22 -13.01
C GLN A 92 -1.70 23.11 -13.10
N GLN A 93 -0.94 23.26 -12.00
CA GLN A 93 0.31 24.04 -11.98
C GLN A 93 1.40 23.47 -12.89
N ARG A 94 1.21 22.23 -13.39
CA ARG A 94 2.10 21.55 -14.35
C ARG A 94 1.54 21.50 -15.76
N ASN A 95 0.50 22.29 -16.01
CA ASN A 95 -0.19 22.41 -17.31
C ASN A 95 -0.85 21.12 -17.81
N PHE A 96 -1.24 20.20 -16.91
CA PHE A 96 -2.09 19.06 -17.26
C PHE A 96 -3.56 19.47 -17.32
N LYS A 97 -4.32 18.89 -18.25
CA LYS A 97 -5.78 18.95 -18.21
C LYS A 97 -6.26 18.05 -17.09
N VAL A 98 -6.90 18.60 -16.06
CA VAL A 98 -7.36 17.86 -14.88
C VAL A 98 -8.85 17.97 -14.75
N GLU A 99 -9.51 16.83 -14.72
CA GLU A 99 -10.94 16.72 -14.47
C GLU A 99 -11.14 16.13 -13.08
N LEU A 100 -11.78 16.90 -12.19
CA LEU A 100 -12.06 16.52 -10.81
C LEU A 100 -13.35 15.69 -10.77
N GLU A 101 -13.32 14.56 -10.04
CA GLU A 101 -14.48 13.68 -9.86
C GLU A 101 -15.14 13.25 -11.18
N ASN A 102 -14.32 12.95 -12.18
CA ASN A 102 -14.81 12.60 -13.52
C ASN A 102 -15.51 11.24 -13.52
N TYR A 103 -16.78 11.21 -13.96
CA TYR A 103 -17.56 9.99 -14.11
C TYR A 103 -17.35 9.37 -15.49
N LEU A 104 -16.99 8.09 -15.51
CA LEU A 104 -16.74 7.27 -16.68
C LEU A 104 -17.91 6.30 -16.87
N PRO A 105 -18.89 6.61 -17.76
CA PRO A 105 -20.13 5.82 -17.91
C PRO A 105 -19.88 4.39 -18.35
N GLU A 106 -18.86 4.15 -19.20
CA GLU A 106 -18.52 2.85 -19.79
C GLU A 106 -18.19 1.79 -18.72
N ILE A 107 -17.59 2.23 -17.61
CA ILE A 107 -17.19 1.38 -16.49
C ILE A 107 -17.97 1.67 -15.22
N ARG A 108 -18.89 2.63 -15.26
CA ARG A 108 -19.68 3.09 -14.11
C ARG A 108 -18.83 3.43 -12.89
N GLN A 109 -17.70 4.11 -13.12
CA GLN A 109 -16.79 4.53 -12.06
C GLN A 109 -16.54 6.04 -12.15
N ARG A 110 -16.22 6.63 -11.00
CA ARG A 110 -15.82 8.01 -10.91
C ARG A 110 -14.37 8.06 -10.39
N ALA A 111 -13.47 8.63 -11.18
CA ALA A 111 -12.11 8.90 -10.77
C ALA A 111 -12.09 10.14 -9.87
N ASP A 112 -11.28 10.14 -8.80
CA ASP A 112 -11.08 11.35 -8.01
C ASP A 112 -10.49 12.47 -8.86
N LEU A 113 -9.47 12.16 -9.69
CA LEU A 113 -8.97 13.05 -10.73
C LEU A 113 -8.69 12.25 -12.01
N LEU A 114 -9.00 12.83 -13.15
CA LEU A 114 -8.60 12.29 -14.45
C LEU A 114 -7.66 13.28 -15.15
N ILE A 115 -6.46 12.83 -15.47
CA ILE A 115 -5.38 13.62 -16.06
C ILE A 115 -5.29 13.32 -17.55
N ASP A 116 -5.42 14.36 -18.39
CA ASP A 116 -5.37 14.29 -19.86
C ASP A 116 -6.28 13.20 -20.47
N GLY A 117 -7.34 12.79 -19.74
CA GLY A 117 -8.24 11.72 -20.16
C GLY A 117 -7.64 10.32 -20.15
N GLN A 118 -6.41 10.13 -19.68
CA GLN A 118 -5.65 8.88 -19.80
C GLN A 118 -5.13 8.33 -18.47
N HIS A 119 -5.10 9.13 -17.41
CA HIS A 119 -4.54 8.72 -16.13
C HIS A 119 -5.47 9.08 -14.97
N ALA A 120 -6.04 8.07 -14.33
CA ALA A 120 -6.85 8.23 -13.13
C ALA A 120 -5.96 8.29 -11.88
N ILE A 121 -6.19 9.30 -11.04
CA ILE A 121 -5.59 9.39 -9.71
C ILE A 121 -6.69 9.12 -8.69
N GLU A 122 -6.48 8.11 -7.86
CA GLU A 122 -7.37 7.73 -6.76
C GLU A 122 -6.72 8.12 -5.43
N PHE A 123 -7.37 8.97 -4.66
CA PHE A 123 -6.85 9.43 -3.37
C PHE A 123 -7.63 8.79 -2.22
N GLN A 124 -7.07 7.74 -1.61
CA GLN A 124 -7.78 6.90 -0.64
C GLN A 124 -7.41 7.24 0.80
N CYS A 125 -8.36 7.76 1.56
CA CYS A 125 -8.19 8.08 3.00
C CYS A 125 -8.79 7.03 3.93
N SER A 126 -9.83 6.31 3.49
CA SER A 126 -10.52 5.26 4.23
C SER A 126 -9.94 3.88 3.93
N THR A 127 -10.42 2.86 4.64
CA THR A 127 -10.07 1.47 4.35
C THR A 127 -10.93 0.98 3.19
N ILE A 128 -10.30 0.51 2.12
CA ILE A 128 -10.92 -0.15 0.97
C ILE A 128 -10.52 -1.62 0.96
N SER A 129 -11.37 -2.54 0.54
CA SER A 129 -10.95 -3.93 0.39
C SER A 129 -10.00 -4.10 -0.80
N PRO A 130 -9.00 -5.00 -0.73
CA PRO A 130 -8.12 -5.28 -1.87
C PRO A 130 -8.88 -5.68 -3.13
N GLU A 131 -9.99 -6.43 -2.97
CA GLU A 131 -10.84 -6.88 -4.07
C GLU A 131 -11.54 -5.70 -4.75
N HIS A 132 -12.07 -4.76 -3.98
CA HIS A 132 -12.72 -3.56 -4.52
C HIS A 132 -11.71 -2.66 -5.24
N LEU A 133 -10.51 -2.47 -4.65
CA LEU A 133 -9.41 -1.74 -5.30
C LEU A 133 -9.05 -2.39 -6.65
N GLN A 134 -8.88 -3.71 -6.67
CA GLN A 134 -8.57 -4.45 -7.89
C GLN A 134 -9.68 -4.34 -8.95
N GLN A 135 -10.95 -4.42 -8.54
CA GLN A 135 -12.09 -4.22 -9.45
C GLN A 135 -12.06 -2.83 -10.08
N ARG A 136 -11.78 -1.79 -9.30
CA ARG A 136 -11.67 -0.42 -9.82
C ARG A 136 -10.52 -0.27 -10.81
N SER A 137 -9.32 -0.79 -10.47
CA SER A 137 -8.17 -0.78 -11.37
C SER A 137 -8.44 -1.54 -12.68
N GLN A 138 -9.09 -2.72 -12.60
CA GLN A 138 -9.52 -3.46 -13.78
C GLN A 138 -10.54 -2.68 -14.63
N GLY A 139 -11.42 -1.91 -14.00
CA GLY A 139 -12.33 -1.01 -14.70
C GLY A 139 -11.57 0.00 -15.57
N TYR A 140 -10.60 0.71 -15.00
CA TYR A 140 -9.76 1.66 -15.74
C TYR A 140 -9.00 0.99 -16.89
N GLN A 141 -8.42 -0.18 -16.66
CA GLN A 141 -7.71 -0.94 -17.70
C GLN A 141 -8.59 -1.30 -18.91
N ARG A 142 -9.89 -1.61 -18.69
CA ARG A 142 -10.84 -1.91 -19.78
C ARG A 142 -11.05 -0.73 -20.75
N VAL A 143 -10.89 0.49 -20.28
CA VAL A 143 -11.04 1.71 -21.07
C VAL A 143 -9.69 2.37 -21.38
N ASN A 144 -8.58 1.62 -21.25
CA ASN A 144 -7.21 2.07 -21.49
C ASN A 144 -6.79 3.30 -20.67
N ILE A 145 -7.32 3.45 -19.46
CA ILE A 145 -6.90 4.46 -18.51
C ILE A 145 -5.92 3.82 -17.53
N GLN A 146 -4.76 4.44 -17.32
CA GLN A 146 -3.81 4.07 -16.28
C GLN A 146 -4.34 4.57 -14.93
N ASP A 147 -4.11 3.82 -13.86
CA ASP A 147 -4.50 4.25 -12.53
C ASP A 147 -3.30 4.37 -11.59
N THR A 148 -3.38 5.34 -10.69
CA THR A 148 -2.43 5.53 -9.60
C THR A 148 -3.18 5.75 -8.30
N TRP A 149 -2.95 4.88 -7.34
CA TRP A 149 -3.51 4.97 -6.01
C TRP A 149 -2.58 5.71 -5.07
N ILE A 150 -3.11 6.75 -4.42
CA ILE A 150 -2.39 7.56 -3.44
C ILE A 150 -3.09 7.42 -2.10
N LYS A 151 -2.37 6.91 -1.10
CA LYS A 151 -2.92 6.83 0.24
C LYS A 151 -2.87 8.18 0.94
N GLY A 152 -4.00 8.66 1.47
CA GLY A 152 -4.07 9.84 2.32
C GLY A 152 -3.52 9.56 3.73
N LEU A 153 -2.63 10.43 4.20
CA LEU A 153 -2.04 10.37 5.53
C LEU A 153 -2.73 11.36 6.48
N LYS A 154 -3.00 10.92 7.72
CA LYS A 154 -3.47 11.77 8.82
C LYS A 154 -2.30 12.41 9.60
N GLU A 155 -1.14 11.76 9.57
CA GLU A 155 0.08 12.16 10.25
C GLU A 155 1.27 11.98 9.31
N PRO A 156 2.35 12.78 9.46
CA PRO A 156 3.54 12.62 8.65
C PRO A 156 4.28 11.31 8.98
N CYS A 157 4.99 10.76 8.01
CA CYS A 157 5.84 9.60 8.21
C CYS A 157 7.27 10.00 8.53
N ASN A 158 7.95 9.23 9.40
CA ASN A 158 9.38 9.37 9.62
C ASN A 158 10.15 8.86 8.38
N GLU A 159 11.15 9.63 7.95
CA GLU A 159 12.00 9.26 6.81
C GLU A 159 13.11 8.27 7.21
N GLY A 160 13.66 7.57 6.22
CA GLY A 160 14.73 6.60 6.39
C GLY A 160 14.28 5.15 6.31
N ILE A 161 15.15 4.24 6.71
CA ILE A 161 14.86 2.81 6.79
C ILE A 161 14.20 2.51 8.14
N GLY A 162 13.08 1.82 8.12
CA GLY A 162 12.36 1.54 9.34
C GLY A 162 11.35 0.40 9.23
N LEU A 163 10.78 0.06 10.38
CA LEU A 163 9.69 -0.88 10.49
C LEU A 163 8.39 -0.19 10.12
N LEU A 164 7.70 -0.73 9.12
CA LEU A 164 6.40 -0.27 8.65
C LEU A 164 5.32 -1.27 9.08
N ARG A 165 4.13 -0.75 9.39
CA ARG A 165 2.93 -1.56 9.61
C ARG A 165 1.97 -1.30 8.46
N LEU A 166 1.98 -2.19 7.48
CA LEU A 166 1.18 -2.05 6.27
C LEU A 166 -0.01 -3.01 6.31
N LYS A 167 -1.19 -2.48 6.11
CA LYS A 167 -2.42 -3.27 6.00
C LYS A 167 -2.56 -3.83 4.58
N SER A 168 -3.41 -4.83 4.40
CA SER A 168 -3.62 -5.50 3.10
C SER A 168 -4.03 -4.52 1.99
N HIS A 169 -4.92 -3.56 2.28
CA HIS A 169 -5.32 -2.56 1.30
C HIS A 169 -4.18 -1.59 0.92
N GLU A 170 -3.25 -1.29 1.84
CA GLU A 170 -2.08 -0.46 1.53
C GLU A 170 -1.10 -1.20 0.63
N ILE A 171 -0.93 -2.51 0.87
CA ILE A 171 -0.15 -3.38 -0.01
C ILE A 171 -0.80 -3.49 -1.39
N ALA A 172 -2.13 -3.55 -1.46
CA ALA A 172 -2.85 -3.57 -2.74
C ALA A 172 -2.69 -2.26 -3.56
N MET A 173 -2.35 -1.14 -2.93
CA MET A 173 -2.04 0.14 -3.61
C MET A 173 -0.61 0.20 -4.16
N GLN A 174 0.19 -0.87 -4.02
CA GLN A 174 1.55 -0.89 -4.55
C GLN A 174 1.59 -0.63 -6.05
N GLN A 175 2.47 0.26 -6.45
CA GLN A 175 2.84 0.52 -7.83
C GLN A 175 4.14 -0.21 -8.16
N LYS A 176 4.28 -0.69 -9.38
CA LYS A 176 5.49 -1.35 -9.88
C LYS A 176 6.28 -0.39 -10.75
N ALA A 177 7.59 -0.39 -10.55
CA ALA A 177 8.54 0.34 -11.38
C ALA A 177 9.75 -0.57 -11.65
N GLY A 178 9.69 -1.32 -12.75
CA GLY A 178 10.60 -2.42 -13.02
C GLY A 178 10.42 -3.53 -11.97
N SER A 179 11.51 -3.93 -11.33
CA SER A 179 11.54 -4.93 -10.25
C SER A 179 11.20 -4.33 -8.87
N LEU A 180 11.21 -3.02 -8.73
CA LEU A 180 10.85 -2.35 -7.49
C LEU A 180 9.36 -2.08 -7.40
N SER A 181 8.85 -2.14 -6.19
CA SER A 181 7.49 -1.71 -5.87
C SER A 181 7.52 -0.65 -4.76
N PHE A 182 6.53 0.24 -4.79
CA PHE A 182 6.39 1.29 -3.79
C PHE A 182 4.92 1.64 -3.55
N ILE A 183 4.65 2.22 -2.40
CA ILE A 183 3.35 2.80 -2.07
C ILE A 183 3.53 4.32 -2.07
N LEU A 184 2.68 5.00 -2.82
CA LEU A 184 2.63 6.46 -2.86
C LEU A 184 1.61 6.96 -1.83
N LEU A 185 2.05 7.92 -1.01
CA LEU A 185 1.23 8.50 0.03
C LEU A 185 1.27 10.02 -0.08
N PHE A 186 0.22 10.68 0.37
CA PHE A 186 0.16 12.14 0.38
C PHE A 186 -0.35 12.64 1.73
N PHE A 187 0.34 13.66 2.27
CA PHE A 187 -0.02 14.33 3.50
C PHE A 187 -0.50 15.75 3.20
N PRO A 188 -1.81 15.97 3.07
CA PRO A 188 -2.40 17.25 2.68
C PRO A 188 -1.99 18.44 3.56
N PRO A 189 -1.94 18.33 4.91
CA PRO A 189 -1.62 19.48 5.76
C PRO A 189 -0.25 20.12 5.46
N HIS A 190 0.72 19.33 4.96
CA HIS A 190 2.05 19.86 4.62
C HIS A 190 2.30 19.85 3.10
N ASN A 191 1.30 19.51 2.29
CA ASN A 191 1.38 19.42 0.83
C ASN A 191 2.63 18.62 0.39
N ARG A 192 2.74 17.36 0.90
CA ARG A 192 3.95 16.55 0.77
C ARG A 192 3.61 15.12 0.41
N PHE A 193 4.32 14.60 -0.61
CA PHE A 193 4.28 13.18 -0.97
C PHE A 193 5.27 12.38 -0.14
N TYR A 194 4.92 11.14 0.15
CA TYR A 194 5.78 10.15 0.78
C TYR A 194 5.80 8.88 -0.08
N TYR A 195 6.92 8.18 -0.04
CA TYR A 195 7.14 6.93 -0.74
C TYR A 195 7.57 5.88 0.27
N HIS A 196 6.81 4.82 0.42
CA HIS A 196 7.28 3.59 1.08
C HIS A 196 7.78 2.64 0.00
N SER A 197 9.07 2.36 -0.03
CA SER A 197 9.73 1.58 -1.08
C SER A 197 10.66 0.53 -0.51
N ASN A 198 11.16 -0.37 -1.38
CA ASN A 198 12.06 -1.46 -0.99
C ASN A 198 11.46 -2.29 0.16
N LEU A 199 10.20 -2.67 0.01
CA LEU A 199 9.40 -3.31 1.03
C LEU A 199 9.81 -4.78 1.18
N LEU A 200 10.24 -5.16 2.38
CA LEU A 200 10.63 -6.51 2.74
C LEU A 200 9.74 -7.02 3.89
N PHE A 201 9.04 -8.11 3.63
CA PHE A 201 8.07 -8.69 4.57
C PHE A 201 8.75 -9.37 5.75
N ILE A 202 8.19 -9.22 6.94
CA ILE A 202 8.62 -9.90 8.16
C ILE A 202 7.55 -10.87 8.64
N SER A 203 6.35 -10.36 8.90
CA SER A 203 5.24 -11.17 9.41
C SER A 203 3.93 -10.37 9.44
N SER A 204 2.80 -10.98 9.11
CA SER A 204 1.48 -10.33 9.18
C SER A 204 1.47 -8.96 8.49
N ASN A 205 1.37 -7.88 9.24
CA ASN A 205 1.41 -6.50 8.73
C ASN A 205 2.76 -5.78 8.96
N ARG A 206 3.81 -6.50 9.35
CA ARG A 206 5.13 -5.94 9.65
C ARG A 206 6.06 -6.08 8.47
N TRP A 207 6.61 -4.95 8.05
CA TRP A 207 7.51 -4.83 6.91
C TRP A 207 8.71 -3.96 7.28
N VAL A 208 9.83 -4.14 6.62
CA VAL A 208 10.90 -3.14 6.57
C VAL A 208 10.82 -2.44 5.23
N GLY A 209 10.99 -1.14 5.23
CA GLY A 209 11.02 -0.35 4.01
C GLY A 209 11.73 0.97 4.18
N LYS A 210 12.00 1.63 3.06
CA LYS A 210 12.54 2.98 3.03
C LYS A 210 11.41 3.99 2.82
N THR A 211 11.32 4.95 3.72
CA THR A 211 10.42 6.10 3.58
C THR A 211 11.20 7.31 3.12
N LYS A 212 10.76 7.93 2.04
CA LYS A 212 11.29 9.21 1.55
C LYS A 212 10.14 10.18 1.30
N SER A 213 10.33 11.45 1.63
CA SER A 213 9.34 12.48 1.34
C SER A 213 9.82 13.46 0.29
N ILE A 214 8.88 14.03 -0.46
CA ILE A 214 9.10 15.06 -1.48
C ILE A 214 8.01 16.11 -1.36
N PRO A 215 8.34 17.41 -1.15
CA PRO A 215 7.33 18.47 -1.21
C PRO A 215 6.63 18.47 -2.57
N ALA A 216 5.34 18.74 -2.61
CA ALA A 216 4.57 18.75 -3.85
C ALA A 216 5.17 19.71 -4.91
N ALA A 217 5.71 20.85 -4.47
CA ALA A 217 6.38 21.80 -5.37
C ALA A 217 7.59 21.20 -6.13
N LYS A 218 8.26 20.19 -5.52
CA LYS A 218 9.42 19.50 -6.13
C LYS A 218 9.08 18.15 -6.77
N GLN A 219 7.85 17.68 -6.58
CA GLN A 219 7.39 16.42 -7.17
C GLN A 219 7.05 16.64 -8.64
N ALA A 220 7.55 15.80 -9.52
CA ALA A 220 7.19 15.77 -10.94
C ALA A 220 6.05 14.75 -11.18
N PHE A 221 5.44 14.80 -12.36
CA PHE A 221 4.62 13.75 -12.92
C PHE A 221 5.16 13.39 -14.31
N PRO A 222 5.31 12.11 -14.66
CA PRO A 222 5.04 10.92 -13.83
C PRO A 222 5.77 10.89 -12.49
N PHE A 223 5.19 10.20 -11.51
CA PHE A 223 5.76 10.15 -10.15
C PHE A 223 7.17 9.54 -10.14
N ALA A 224 7.99 9.97 -9.17
CA ALA A 224 9.37 9.52 -9.06
C ALA A 224 9.44 8.01 -8.78
N VAL A 225 10.38 7.33 -9.44
CA VAL A 225 10.67 5.93 -9.20
C VAL A 225 11.71 5.81 -8.09
N PRO A 226 11.43 5.03 -7.02
CA PRO A 226 12.41 4.80 -5.97
C PRO A 226 13.66 4.10 -6.50
N LYS A 227 14.80 4.38 -5.86
CA LYS A 227 16.06 3.69 -6.14
C LYS A 227 16.23 2.48 -5.23
N PRO A 228 16.99 1.45 -5.65
CA PRO A 228 17.42 0.37 -4.78
C PRO A 228 18.13 0.89 -3.53
N LEU A 229 18.18 0.06 -2.48
CA LEU A 229 18.94 0.37 -1.28
C LEU A 229 20.43 0.28 -1.58
N SER A 230 21.21 1.21 -1.05
CA SER A 230 22.66 1.07 -0.95
C SER A 230 23.02 -0.02 0.09
N LYS A 231 24.24 -0.54 0.03
CA LYS A 231 24.73 -1.54 1.00
C LYS A 231 24.67 -1.04 2.45
N ALA A 232 24.96 0.25 2.67
CA ALA A 232 24.85 0.87 3.99
C ALA A 232 23.40 0.92 4.49
N GLU A 233 22.46 1.26 3.63
CA GLU A 233 21.02 1.22 3.96
C GLU A 233 20.54 -0.21 4.20
N PHE A 234 21.01 -1.18 3.41
CA PHE A 234 20.67 -2.58 3.57
C PHE A 234 21.19 -3.18 4.88
N LYS A 235 22.33 -2.69 5.39
CA LYS A 235 22.82 -3.04 6.74
C LYS A 235 21.78 -2.68 7.80
N THR A 236 21.13 -1.51 7.71
CA THR A 236 20.03 -1.14 8.63
C THR A 236 18.84 -2.09 8.51
N VAL A 237 18.53 -2.56 7.30
CA VAL A 237 17.50 -3.60 7.09
C VAL A 237 17.88 -4.87 7.85
N MET A 238 19.11 -5.34 7.71
CA MET A 238 19.61 -6.55 8.42
C MET A 238 19.51 -6.42 9.93
N ASP A 239 19.87 -5.26 10.48
CA ASP A 239 19.77 -4.99 11.93
C ASP A 239 18.32 -5.05 12.42
N ILE A 240 17.37 -4.50 11.64
CA ILE A 240 15.94 -4.58 11.96
C ILE A 240 15.46 -6.04 11.92
N PHE A 241 15.81 -6.81 10.88
CA PHE A 241 15.47 -8.22 10.78
C PHE A 241 16.04 -9.04 11.96
N LYS A 242 17.29 -8.77 12.35
CA LYS A 242 17.93 -9.41 13.52
C LYS A 242 17.15 -9.12 14.81
N ASN A 243 16.71 -7.90 15.02
CA ASN A 243 15.89 -7.53 16.17
C ASN A 243 14.49 -8.17 16.13
N GLU A 244 13.84 -8.24 14.96
CA GLU A 244 12.55 -8.90 14.80
C GLU A 244 12.65 -10.43 14.95
N LYS A 245 13.73 -11.06 14.52
CA LYS A 245 14.04 -12.46 14.80
C LYS A 245 14.12 -12.72 16.31
N LYS A 246 14.90 -11.91 17.06
CA LYS A 246 14.99 -12.01 18.53
C LYS A 246 13.61 -11.84 19.19
N ARG A 247 12.82 -10.88 18.70
CA ARG A 247 11.46 -10.68 19.20
C ARG A 247 10.55 -11.87 18.90
N TYR A 248 10.63 -12.44 17.69
CA TYR A 248 9.87 -13.63 17.31
C TYR A 248 10.22 -14.82 18.22
N ILE A 249 11.50 -15.14 18.37
CA ILE A 249 12.01 -16.22 19.24
C ILE A 249 11.49 -16.04 20.66
N ARG A 250 11.66 -14.85 21.24
CA ARG A 250 11.15 -14.57 22.59
C ARG A 250 9.65 -14.87 22.72
N ASN A 251 8.83 -14.43 21.76
CA ASN A 251 7.39 -14.70 21.78
C ASN A 251 7.07 -16.20 21.71
N GLN A 252 7.85 -16.99 20.94
CA GLN A 252 7.68 -18.44 20.87
C GLN A 252 8.04 -19.14 22.20
N LEU A 253 9.08 -18.68 22.88
CA LEU A 253 9.53 -19.24 24.17
C LEU A 253 8.53 -18.96 25.31
N TYR A 254 7.80 -17.82 25.24
CA TYR A 254 6.76 -17.48 26.20
C TYR A 254 5.38 -18.06 25.85
N ALA A 255 5.23 -18.67 24.67
CA ALA A 255 3.97 -19.34 24.32
C ALA A 255 3.69 -20.55 25.23
N GLY A 256 2.47 -20.63 25.79
CA GLY A 256 2.12 -21.56 26.88
C GLY A 256 2.21 -23.05 26.58
N ASN A 257 2.24 -23.49 25.30
CA ASN A 257 2.32 -24.92 24.95
C ASN A 257 3.49 -25.17 23.97
N ARG A 258 4.68 -25.40 24.55
CA ARG A 258 5.91 -25.67 23.77
C ARG A 258 5.83 -26.97 22.97
N ILE A 259 5.12 -27.99 23.41
CA ILE A 259 5.03 -29.29 22.72
C ILE A 259 4.26 -29.18 21.41
N ARG A 260 3.20 -28.37 21.38
CA ARG A 260 2.39 -28.10 20.17
C ARG A 260 2.93 -26.99 19.31
N ASN A 261 3.94 -26.27 19.80
CA ASN A 261 4.53 -25.13 19.07
C ASN A 261 5.36 -25.62 17.88
N VAL A 262 4.94 -25.26 16.68
CA VAL A 262 5.61 -25.65 15.41
C VAL A 262 7.07 -25.20 15.37
N TYR A 263 7.36 -24.00 15.87
CA TYR A 263 8.72 -23.47 15.95
C TYR A 263 9.62 -24.35 16.83
N CYS A 264 9.19 -24.64 18.08
CA CYS A 264 9.96 -25.47 19.01
C CYS A 264 10.18 -26.88 18.46
N ARG A 265 9.18 -27.48 17.83
CA ARG A 265 9.28 -28.80 17.19
C ARG A 265 10.30 -28.80 16.06
N LEU A 266 10.28 -27.79 15.18
CA LEU A 266 11.25 -27.67 14.09
C LEU A 266 12.68 -27.49 14.60
N CYS A 267 12.89 -26.67 15.65
CA CYS A 267 14.21 -26.53 16.28
C CYS A 267 14.69 -27.87 16.83
N TYR A 268 13.83 -28.65 17.51
CA TYR A 268 14.17 -29.97 18.01
C TYR A 268 14.53 -30.95 16.87
N GLU A 269 13.72 -30.99 15.82
CA GLU A 269 13.95 -31.84 14.64
C GLU A 269 15.29 -31.52 13.92
N LEU A 270 15.63 -30.23 13.85
CA LEU A 270 16.86 -29.73 13.23
C LEU A 270 18.06 -29.68 14.20
N ARG A 271 17.90 -30.11 15.45
CA ARG A 271 18.91 -30.02 16.51
C ARG A 271 19.47 -28.59 16.68
N MET A 272 18.63 -27.60 16.53
CA MET A 272 18.97 -26.18 16.69
C MET A 272 18.57 -25.69 18.09
N ASP A 273 19.38 -24.75 18.63
CA ASP A 273 19.02 -24.08 19.87
C ASP A 273 17.77 -23.20 19.67
N VAL A 274 16.73 -23.46 20.46
CA VAL A 274 15.47 -22.73 20.41
C VAL A 274 15.59 -21.24 20.77
N ALA A 275 16.65 -20.86 21.49
CA ALA A 275 16.90 -19.47 21.88
C ALA A 275 17.84 -18.76 20.91
N ASN A 276 18.66 -19.51 20.16
CA ASN A 276 19.71 -18.95 19.31
C ASN A 276 19.78 -19.66 17.96
N LEU A 277 18.96 -19.23 17.00
CA LEU A 277 18.95 -19.76 15.64
C LEU A 277 20.16 -19.32 14.81
N PRO A 278 20.62 -20.13 13.85
CA PRO A 278 21.63 -19.75 12.88
C PRO A 278 21.33 -18.39 12.20
N GLU A 279 22.38 -17.64 11.88
CA GLU A 279 22.26 -16.28 11.33
C GLU A 279 21.50 -16.23 9.99
N LEU A 280 21.55 -17.29 9.20
CA LEU A 280 20.81 -17.43 7.94
C LEU A 280 19.30 -17.64 8.09
N ILE A 281 18.80 -17.86 9.30
CA ILE A 281 17.35 -17.95 9.57
C ILE A 281 16.84 -16.60 10.06
N GLY A 282 15.75 -16.11 9.46
CA GLY A 282 15.17 -14.80 9.75
C GLY A 282 15.81 -13.67 8.95
N ILE A 283 16.46 -13.98 7.82
CA ILE A 283 17.04 -12.99 6.91
C ILE A 283 15.97 -12.39 5.96
N PRO A 284 16.18 -11.15 5.47
CA PRO A 284 15.30 -10.58 4.46
C PRO A 284 15.40 -11.34 3.15
N VAL A 285 14.25 -11.73 2.60
CA VAL A 285 14.13 -12.40 1.31
C VAL A 285 13.06 -11.69 0.48
N PRO A 286 13.39 -11.18 -0.72
CA PRO A 286 12.38 -10.65 -1.65
C PRO A 286 11.33 -11.71 -1.98
N GLY A 287 10.06 -11.33 -2.02
CA GLY A 287 8.98 -12.28 -2.26
C GLY A 287 8.47 -13.03 -1.02
N ALA A 288 9.06 -12.82 0.17
CA ALA A 288 8.64 -13.48 1.40
C ALA A 288 7.14 -13.26 1.73
N GLN A 289 6.51 -12.21 1.21
CA GLN A 289 5.08 -11.91 1.36
C GLN A 289 4.16 -12.92 0.66
N HIS A 290 4.68 -13.80 -0.18
CA HIS A 290 3.88 -14.89 -0.74
C HIS A 290 3.43 -15.89 0.32
N PHE A 291 4.08 -15.91 1.50
CA PHE A 291 3.72 -16.76 2.63
C PHE A 291 3.01 -15.95 3.72
N LYS A 292 2.01 -16.59 4.38
CA LYS A 292 1.38 -16.01 5.57
C LYS A 292 2.26 -16.14 6.81
N GLU A 293 3.11 -17.15 6.83
CA GLU A 293 4.00 -17.44 7.95
C GLU A 293 5.07 -16.35 8.11
N PRO A 294 5.45 -16.02 9.36
CA PRO A 294 6.60 -15.15 9.64
C PRO A 294 7.88 -15.68 8.98
N VAL A 295 8.76 -14.75 8.57
CA VAL A 295 10.01 -15.09 7.87
C VAL A 295 10.82 -16.15 8.59
N VAL A 296 10.95 -16.06 9.91
CA VAL A 296 11.67 -17.07 10.70
C VAL A 296 11.04 -18.45 10.57
N LEU A 297 9.71 -18.54 10.56
CA LEU A 297 9.02 -19.84 10.55
C LEU A 297 9.10 -20.52 9.18
N TRP A 298 8.77 -19.80 8.10
CA TRP A 298 8.81 -20.42 6.78
C TRP A 298 10.24 -20.78 6.36
N GLN A 299 11.25 -20.01 6.78
CA GLN A 299 12.66 -20.34 6.54
C GLN A 299 13.08 -21.59 7.29
N LEU A 300 12.68 -21.76 8.57
CA LEU A 300 12.88 -23.00 9.30
C LEU A 300 12.21 -24.20 8.64
N GLN A 301 11.00 -24.04 8.14
CA GLN A 301 10.27 -25.11 7.44
C GLN A 301 10.98 -25.47 6.13
N ALA A 302 11.51 -24.49 5.39
CA ALA A 302 12.28 -24.73 4.17
C ALA A 302 13.56 -25.51 4.47
N VAL A 303 14.30 -25.14 5.51
CA VAL A 303 15.51 -25.87 5.95
C VAL A 303 15.15 -27.30 6.38
N ALA A 304 14.09 -27.49 7.18
CA ALA A 304 13.68 -28.82 7.62
C ALA A 304 13.27 -29.73 6.43
N ALA A 305 12.65 -29.16 5.40
CA ALA A 305 12.34 -29.92 4.17
C ALA A 305 13.61 -30.28 3.40
N HIS A 306 14.56 -29.35 3.29
CA HIS A 306 15.84 -29.57 2.62
C HIS A 306 16.61 -30.72 3.28
N GLU A 307 16.79 -30.68 4.59
CA GLU A 307 17.47 -31.73 5.38
C GLU A 307 16.84 -33.12 5.21
N LYS A 308 15.51 -33.15 5.14
CA LYS A 308 14.72 -34.36 4.94
C LYS A 308 14.56 -34.79 3.49
N LYS A 309 15.14 -34.04 2.54
CA LYS A 309 14.99 -34.26 1.09
C LYS A 309 13.52 -34.26 0.63
N ILE A 310 12.67 -33.50 1.31
CA ILE A 310 11.25 -33.32 0.97
C ILE A 310 11.17 -32.28 -0.15
N PRO A 311 10.42 -32.53 -1.26
CA PRO A 311 10.22 -31.55 -2.29
C PRO A 311 9.58 -30.27 -1.75
N LEU A 312 10.11 -29.09 -2.09
CA LEU A 312 9.63 -27.82 -1.54
C LEU A 312 8.16 -27.52 -1.85
N ARG A 313 7.68 -28.00 -3.00
CA ARG A 313 6.27 -27.88 -3.37
C ARG A 313 5.34 -28.60 -2.38
N ASP A 314 5.83 -29.65 -1.74
CA ASP A 314 5.03 -30.42 -0.77
C ASP A 314 4.80 -29.62 0.52
N LEU A 315 5.64 -28.63 0.84
CA LEU A 315 5.39 -27.71 1.95
C LEU A 315 4.10 -26.89 1.72
N ILE A 316 3.90 -26.44 0.49
CA ILE A 316 2.70 -25.67 0.11
C ILE A 316 1.50 -26.61 0.02
N ARG A 317 1.63 -27.73 -0.70
CA ARG A 317 0.54 -28.69 -0.92
C ARG A 317 0.04 -29.38 0.35
N SER A 318 0.92 -29.64 1.29
CA SER A 318 0.55 -30.21 2.59
C SER A 318 -0.02 -29.19 3.59
N GLY A 319 -0.09 -27.90 3.22
CA GLY A 319 -0.57 -26.83 4.09
C GLY A 319 0.40 -26.46 5.22
N LYS A 320 1.65 -26.94 5.18
CA LYS A 320 2.70 -26.52 6.12
C LYS A 320 3.10 -25.08 5.89
N LEU A 321 3.10 -24.63 4.64
CA LEU A 321 3.20 -23.23 4.26
C LEU A 321 1.89 -22.78 3.61
N THR A 322 1.34 -21.66 4.09
CA THR A 322 0.08 -21.11 3.60
C THR A 322 0.37 -19.92 2.69
N LEU A 323 -0.17 -19.96 1.48
CA LEU A 323 -0.02 -18.83 0.55
C LEU A 323 -0.87 -17.64 0.99
N SER A 324 -0.33 -16.45 0.80
CA SER A 324 -1.06 -15.19 0.93
C SER A 324 -2.12 -15.06 -0.18
N ALA A 325 -3.15 -14.25 0.04
CA ALA A 325 -4.18 -14.00 -0.97
C ALA A 325 -3.54 -13.46 -2.26
N GLY A 326 -3.89 -14.05 -3.40
CA GLY A 326 -3.35 -13.68 -4.71
C GLY A 326 -1.94 -14.19 -5.04
N ALA A 327 -1.25 -14.85 -4.09
CA ALA A 327 0.07 -15.44 -4.35
C ALA A 327 -0.06 -16.72 -5.21
N GLN A 328 0.82 -16.85 -6.21
CA GLN A 328 0.87 -18.04 -7.06
C GLN A 328 1.88 -19.07 -6.50
N GLU A 329 1.54 -20.37 -6.57
CA GLU A 329 2.41 -21.46 -6.11
C GLU A 329 3.79 -21.40 -6.77
N ARG A 330 3.86 -21.07 -8.07
CA ARG A 330 5.11 -20.95 -8.82
C ARG A 330 6.04 -19.88 -8.24
N GLU A 331 5.49 -18.70 -7.91
CA GLU A 331 6.25 -17.57 -7.35
C GLU A 331 6.75 -17.92 -5.94
N ALA A 332 5.88 -18.48 -5.10
CA ALA A 332 6.24 -18.94 -3.77
C ALA A 332 7.32 -20.02 -3.79
N ALA A 333 7.24 -20.99 -4.71
CA ALA A 333 8.27 -22.00 -4.89
C ALA A 333 9.62 -21.40 -5.31
N ALA A 334 9.61 -20.37 -6.18
CA ALA A 334 10.83 -19.65 -6.56
C ALA A 334 11.50 -18.97 -5.35
N VAL A 335 10.72 -18.39 -4.44
CA VAL A 335 11.23 -17.79 -3.20
C VAL A 335 11.88 -18.85 -2.29
N LEU A 336 11.28 -20.03 -2.15
CA LEU A 336 11.88 -21.13 -1.39
C LEU A 336 13.20 -21.60 -1.99
N HIS A 337 13.25 -21.80 -3.30
CA HIS A 337 14.49 -22.20 -4.00
C HIS A 337 15.57 -21.14 -3.87
N TYR A 338 15.22 -19.87 -4.04
CA TYR A 338 16.13 -18.75 -3.84
C TYR A 338 16.70 -18.74 -2.42
N TYR A 339 15.86 -18.84 -1.39
CA TYR A 339 16.32 -18.89 0.00
C TYR A 339 17.26 -20.05 0.27
N LEU A 340 16.91 -21.27 -0.19
CA LEU A 340 17.75 -22.45 0.03
C LEU A 340 19.07 -22.38 -0.74
N SER A 341 19.11 -21.77 -1.91
CA SER A 341 20.38 -21.53 -2.60
C SER A 341 21.31 -20.62 -1.80
N CYS A 342 20.76 -19.63 -1.09
CA CYS A 342 21.50 -18.80 -0.15
C CYS A 342 21.96 -19.62 1.05
N TYR A 343 21.10 -20.46 1.63
CA TYR A 343 21.38 -21.26 2.81
C TYR A 343 22.49 -22.28 2.54
N SER A 344 22.38 -23.08 1.47
CA SER A 344 23.36 -24.14 1.12
C SER A 344 24.74 -23.59 0.71
N SER A 345 24.82 -22.35 0.23
CA SER A 345 26.11 -21.71 -0.07
C SER A 345 27.00 -21.51 1.15
N PHE A 346 26.47 -21.77 2.36
CA PHE A 346 27.15 -21.50 3.65
C PHE A 346 27.27 -22.70 4.57
N GLU A 347 26.80 -23.87 4.18
CA GLU A 347 27.03 -25.08 4.96
C GLU A 347 28.54 -25.29 5.17
N GLY A 348 28.99 -25.15 6.42
CA GLY A 348 30.37 -25.40 6.81
C GLY A 348 31.28 -24.19 7.03
N ASN A 349 30.87 -22.98 6.76
CA ASN A 349 31.68 -21.78 6.96
C ASN A 349 31.23 -20.97 8.19
N ALA A 350 32.20 -20.53 9.01
CA ALA A 350 31.93 -19.56 10.08
C ALA A 350 31.54 -18.21 9.46
N LEU A 351 30.28 -17.84 9.63
CA LEU A 351 29.77 -16.55 9.17
C LEU A 351 30.09 -15.45 10.17
N ASN A 352 30.73 -14.38 9.70
CA ASN A 352 30.76 -13.12 10.42
C ASN A 352 29.66 -12.16 9.84
N ASP A 353 29.28 -11.13 10.61
CA ASP A 353 28.24 -10.18 10.23
C ASP A 353 28.53 -9.48 8.88
N SER A 354 29.79 -9.30 8.49
CA SER A 354 30.17 -8.66 7.23
C SER A 354 29.94 -9.59 6.04
N SER A 355 30.34 -10.85 6.14
CA SER A 355 30.16 -11.84 5.07
C SER A 355 28.66 -12.14 4.84
N LEU A 356 27.87 -12.22 5.91
CA LEU A 356 26.41 -12.38 5.82
C LEU A 356 25.76 -11.19 5.09
N LEU A 357 26.13 -9.95 5.46
CA LEU A 357 25.61 -8.75 4.80
C LEU A 357 25.94 -8.76 3.31
N ASP A 358 27.20 -9.09 2.94
CA ASP A 358 27.63 -9.08 1.54
C ASP A 358 26.80 -10.01 0.68
N ILE A 359 26.49 -11.17 1.19
CA ILE A 359 25.77 -12.20 0.48
C ILE A 359 24.30 -11.86 0.35
N VAL A 360 23.66 -11.52 1.46
CA VAL A 360 22.23 -11.19 1.45
C VAL A 360 22.00 -9.93 0.60
N TYR A 361 22.91 -8.94 0.66
CA TYR A 361 22.84 -7.75 -0.20
C TYR A 361 23.08 -8.08 -1.68
N HIS A 362 24.09 -8.90 -2.01
CA HIS A 362 24.33 -9.33 -3.37
C HIS A 362 23.09 -10.05 -3.95
N ASN A 363 22.47 -10.92 -3.17
CA ASN A 363 21.28 -11.62 -3.56
C ASN A 363 20.06 -10.67 -3.69
N TYR A 364 19.93 -9.68 -2.80
CA TYR A 364 18.94 -8.62 -2.96
C TYR A 364 19.13 -7.87 -4.29
N CYS A 365 20.38 -7.51 -4.65
CA CYS A 365 20.67 -6.83 -5.92
C CYS A 365 20.32 -7.68 -7.15
N LYS A 366 20.43 -9.02 -7.08
CA LYS A 366 20.04 -9.91 -8.19
C LYS A 366 18.52 -9.94 -8.46
N THR A 367 17.71 -9.51 -7.51
CA THR A 367 16.24 -9.49 -7.67
C THR A 367 15.75 -8.14 -8.24
N LEU A 368 16.66 -7.18 -8.42
CA LEU A 368 16.39 -5.86 -8.98
C LEU A 368 16.65 -5.83 -10.47
#